data_3a99ff44c7a28c9eccbdffda1170abf0
#
_entry.id   3a99ff44c7a28c9eccbdffda1170abf0
#
_cell.length_a   1.000
_cell.length_b   1.000
_cell.length_c   1.000
_cell.angle_alpha   90.00
_cell.angle_beta   90.00
_cell.angle_gamma   90.00
#
_symmetry.space_group_name_H-M   'P 1'
#
loop_
_entity.id
_entity.type
_entity.pdbx_description
1 polymer ?
#
loop_
_entity_poly.entity_id
_entity_poly.type
_entity_poly.pdbx_seq_one_letter_code
_entity_poly.pdbx_strand_id
1 'polypeptide(L)'
;MSYSNEKRKHYYNQLHSLILGSHSRNVYHDNAEIFASHPINEISGLKEINKLWETLMISLPDIERRDSIFVSGINYPDDRAKKNIEGIELVASICHYQGTFENNLFGIPASKKVVYLRSCEVHQFLNEKIIKSYIIFDFLNLMKQVGLSPISPSLGTDFFWPGPASADGVRIDDNDNSKASNCFEVVMKMHKALGEYDGKDIESMKHSQYWSKNFIWYGPSGIGTSKGMNNFRIIHQIPFLRGFSDRKGASHYIRINDGNYVVTGGWPSVEATHGGEWLGIPATNKKIKMRVMDFYRVEGNVIAENWVPIDIIHILYQMGFDVFARLKEM
;
A
#
# COMPACT_ATOMS: atom_id res chain seq x y z
N MET A 1 -8.06 -13.30 -20.05
CA MET A 1 -7.24 -14.52 -19.90
C MET A 1 -7.03 -14.75 -18.42
N SER A 2 -7.38 -15.93 -17.88
CA SER A 2 -7.06 -16.25 -16.49
C SER A 2 -5.59 -16.59 -16.37
N TYR A 3 -4.92 -16.11 -15.36
CA TYR A 3 -3.59 -16.58 -14.99
C TYR A 3 -3.66 -18.07 -14.66
N SER A 4 -2.74 -18.87 -15.19
CA SER A 4 -2.61 -20.26 -14.77
C SER A 4 -2.09 -20.30 -13.32
N ASN A 5 -2.49 -21.31 -12.56
CA ASN A 5 -2.00 -21.53 -11.20
C ASN A 5 -0.48 -21.71 -11.16
N GLU A 6 0.10 -22.34 -12.17
CA GLU A 6 1.55 -22.50 -12.31
C GLU A 6 2.27 -21.16 -12.38
N LYS A 7 1.73 -20.21 -13.18
CA LYS A 7 2.29 -18.87 -13.32
C LYS A 7 2.18 -18.06 -12.01
N ARG A 8 1.05 -18.19 -11.29
CA ARG A 8 0.87 -17.56 -9.97
C ARG A 8 1.89 -18.06 -8.95
N LYS A 9 2.05 -19.38 -8.86
CA LYS A 9 3.06 -20.02 -8.00
C LYS A 9 4.48 -19.61 -8.38
N HIS A 10 4.76 -19.51 -9.66
CA HIS A 10 6.06 -19.04 -10.13
C HIS A 10 6.36 -17.63 -9.63
N TYR A 11 5.46 -16.67 -9.82
CA TYR A 11 5.63 -15.29 -9.35
C TYR A 11 5.70 -15.20 -7.82
N TYR A 12 4.87 -15.96 -7.11
CA TYR A 12 4.93 -16.04 -5.66
C TYR A 12 6.30 -16.48 -5.18
N ASN A 13 6.84 -17.56 -5.75
CA ASN A 13 8.15 -18.11 -5.41
C ASN A 13 9.28 -17.11 -5.77
N GLN A 14 9.17 -16.41 -6.89
CA GLN A 14 10.14 -15.37 -7.26
C GLN A 14 10.21 -14.26 -6.20
N LEU A 15 9.06 -13.75 -5.71
CA LEU A 15 9.06 -12.72 -4.68
C LEU A 15 9.65 -13.24 -3.36
N HIS A 16 9.37 -14.49 -2.98
CA HIS A 16 9.98 -15.10 -1.81
C HIS A 16 11.49 -15.30 -1.95
N SER A 17 11.98 -15.55 -3.16
CA SER A 17 13.42 -15.75 -3.40
C SER A 17 14.26 -14.49 -3.20
N LEU A 18 13.65 -13.29 -3.26
CA LEU A 18 14.36 -12.02 -3.10
C LEU A 18 15.07 -11.87 -1.74
N ILE A 19 14.53 -12.50 -0.70
CA ILE A 19 15.08 -12.46 0.67
C ILE A 19 15.89 -13.71 1.03
N LEU A 20 16.07 -14.64 0.09
CA LEU A 20 16.85 -15.86 0.30
C LEU A 20 18.27 -15.75 -0.25
N GLY A 21 18.75 -14.55 -0.54
CA GLY A 21 20.07 -14.32 -1.15
C GLY A 21 20.15 -14.71 -2.63
N SER A 22 19.02 -14.99 -3.26
CA SER A 22 18.95 -15.19 -4.70
C SER A 22 19.30 -13.88 -5.41
N HIS A 23 20.13 -13.96 -6.43
CA HIS A 23 20.44 -12.78 -7.21
C HIS A 23 19.15 -12.21 -7.83
N SER A 24 18.85 -10.95 -7.58
CA SER A 24 17.66 -10.25 -8.11
C SER A 24 17.61 -10.32 -9.66
N ARG A 25 18.74 -10.60 -10.32
CA ARG A 25 18.85 -10.90 -11.76
C ARG A 25 17.88 -11.99 -12.22
N ASN A 26 17.54 -12.94 -11.38
CA ASN A 26 16.62 -14.02 -11.73
C ASN A 26 15.16 -13.55 -11.68
N VAL A 27 14.87 -12.50 -10.92
CA VAL A 27 13.53 -11.98 -10.69
C VAL A 27 13.28 -10.69 -11.45
N TYR A 28 14.26 -9.80 -11.51
CA TYR A 28 14.15 -8.50 -12.16
C TYR A 28 14.80 -8.49 -13.56
N HIS A 29 14.22 -7.68 -14.43
CA HIS A 29 14.85 -7.29 -15.69
C HIS A 29 16.06 -6.38 -15.41
N ASP A 30 17.07 -6.37 -16.27
CA ASP A 30 18.32 -5.60 -16.09
C ASP A 30 18.08 -4.10 -15.87
N ASN A 31 17.07 -3.55 -16.55
CA ASN A 31 16.67 -2.14 -16.49
C ASN A 31 15.41 -1.92 -15.62
N ALA A 32 15.15 -2.81 -14.65
CA ALA A 32 13.99 -2.67 -13.80
C ALA A 32 14.06 -1.41 -12.94
N GLU A 33 12.89 -0.87 -12.63
CA GLU A 33 12.72 0.30 -11.75
C GLU A 33 11.92 -0.09 -10.50
N ILE A 34 12.33 0.42 -9.35
CA ILE A 34 11.55 0.34 -8.11
C ILE A 34 11.19 1.76 -7.67
N PHE A 35 9.90 1.98 -7.49
CA PHE A 35 9.31 3.14 -6.85
C PHE A 35 8.91 2.74 -5.43
N ALA A 36 9.69 3.13 -4.45
CA ALA A 36 9.48 2.73 -3.06
C ALA A 36 9.12 3.93 -2.17
N SER A 37 8.66 3.62 -0.96
CA SER A 37 8.40 4.64 0.06
C SER A 37 9.67 5.42 0.42
N HIS A 38 9.48 6.64 0.93
CA HIS A 38 10.61 7.42 1.48
C HIS A 38 11.24 6.68 2.68
N PRO A 39 12.59 6.58 2.80
CA PRO A 39 13.61 7.38 2.12
C PRO A 39 14.20 6.74 0.85
N ILE A 40 13.73 5.58 0.42
CA ILE A 40 14.26 4.85 -0.74
C ILE A 40 13.93 5.61 -2.03
N ASN A 41 12.66 5.99 -2.20
CA ASN A 41 12.11 6.67 -3.38
C ASN A 41 12.29 5.88 -4.68
N GLU A 42 13.04 6.38 -5.64
CA GLU A 42 13.22 5.77 -6.96
C GLU A 42 14.63 5.21 -7.10
N ILE A 43 14.71 3.94 -7.45
CA ILE A 43 15.97 3.26 -7.78
C ILE A 43 15.81 2.50 -9.07
N SER A 44 16.89 2.33 -9.83
CA SER A 44 16.89 1.63 -11.11
C SER A 44 18.14 0.77 -11.31
N GLY A 45 17.94 -0.33 -12.05
CA GLY A 45 18.99 -1.28 -12.38
C GLY A 45 19.32 -2.25 -11.25
N LEU A 46 19.80 -3.43 -11.63
CA LEU A 46 20.03 -4.56 -10.72
C LEU A 46 20.94 -4.24 -9.54
N LYS A 47 21.93 -3.36 -9.71
CA LYS A 47 22.88 -3.01 -8.65
C LYS A 47 22.18 -2.35 -7.45
N GLU A 48 21.36 -1.33 -7.71
CA GLU A 48 20.66 -0.62 -6.64
C GLU A 48 19.51 -1.47 -6.07
N ILE A 49 18.87 -2.28 -6.91
CA ILE A 49 17.84 -3.24 -6.48
C ILE A 49 18.43 -4.29 -5.54
N ASN A 50 19.58 -4.88 -5.88
CA ASN A 50 20.31 -5.80 -5.00
C ASN A 50 20.63 -5.15 -3.66
N LYS A 51 21.16 -3.93 -3.69
CA LYS A 51 21.51 -3.18 -2.47
C LYS A 51 20.31 -2.96 -1.56
N LEU A 52 19.12 -2.72 -2.10
CA LEU A 52 17.90 -2.60 -1.30
C LEU A 52 17.59 -3.90 -0.54
N TRP A 53 17.53 -5.04 -1.26
CA TRP A 53 17.24 -6.33 -0.65
C TRP A 53 18.34 -6.78 0.33
N GLU A 54 19.61 -6.57 -0.01
CA GLU A 54 20.74 -6.82 0.89
C GLU A 54 20.65 -5.98 2.17
N THR A 55 20.23 -4.71 2.07
CA THR A 55 20.04 -3.84 3.23
C THR A 55 18.97 -4.40 4.18
N LEU A 56 17.86 -4.92 3.63
CA LEU A 56 16.84 -5.58 4.45
C LEU A 56 17.36 -6.86 5.11
N MET A 57 18.06 -7.72 4.35
CA MET A 57 18.64 -8.97 4.87
C MET A 57 19.72 -8.72 5.92
N ILE A 58 20.52 -7.67 5.77
CA ILE A 58 21.51 -7.27 6.80
C ILE A 58 20.80 -6.79 8.07
N SER A 59 19.71 -6.05 7.91
CA SER A 59 18.94 -5.53 9.05
C SER A 59 18.17 -6.63 9.79
N LEU A 60 17.66 -7.61 9.05
CA LEU A 60 16.91 -8.77 9.53
C LEU A 60 17.59 -10.05 9.00
N PRO A 61 18.65 -10.59 9.64
CA PRO A 61 19.39 -11.74 9.09
C PRO A 61 18.59 -13.03 8.97
N ASP A 62 17.54 -13.18 9.77
CA ASP A 62 16.59 -14.29 9.77
C ASP A 62 15.25 -13.91 9.11
N ILE A 63 15.30 -12.98 8.15
CA ILE A 63 14.11 -12.41 7.49
C ILE A 63 13.24 -13.48 6.83
N GLU A 64 11.93 -13.39 7.05
CA GLU A 64 10.90 -14.18 6.39
C GLU A 64 9.87 -13.26 5.74
N ARG A 65 9.39 -13.62 4.55
CA ARG A 65 8.23 -12.98 3.93
C ARG A 65 6.94 -13.74 4.30
N ARG A 66 5.96 -13.01 4.78
CA ARG A 66 4.63 -13.51 5.16
C ARG A 66 3.57 -12.75 4.40
N ASP A 67 3.04 -13.34 3.34
CA ASP A 67 1.95 -12.75 2.57
C ASP A 67 0.60 -12.96 3.28
N SER A 68 -0.14 -11.88 3.44
CA SER A 68 -1.55 -11.88 3.87
C SER A 68 -2.50 -11.82 2.68
N ILE A 69 -2.08 -11.11 1.64
CA ILE A 69 -2.79 -11.01 0.36
C ILE A 69 -1.74 -11.16 -0.75
N PHE A 70 -2.02 -12.02 -1.71
CA PHE A 70 -1.29 -12.16 -2.95
C PHE A 70 -2.29 -12.39 -4.07
N VAL A 71 -2.37 -11.44 -4.98
CA VAL A 71 -3.32 -11.44 -6.10
C VAL A 71 -2.60 -11.08 -7.40
N SER A 72 -3.13 -11.52 -8.51
CA SER A 72 -2.55 -11.23 -9.81
C SER A 72 -3.63 -11.04 -10.87
N GLY A 73 -3.34 -10.23 -11.88
CA GLY A 73 -4.27 -9.98 -12.96
C GLY A 73 -3.67 -9.13 -14.08
N ILE A 74 -4.45 -9.00 -15.13
CA ILE A 74 -4.16 -8.03 -16.19
C ILE A 74 -4.72 -6.68 -15.76
N ASN A 75 -3.93 -5.63 -15.95
CA ASN A 75 -4.36 -4.28 -15.57
C ASN A 75 -5.53 -3.79 -16.41
N TYR A 76 -6.54 -3.22 -15.76
CA TYR A 76 -7.67 -2.58 -16.44
C TYR A 76 -7.33 -1.12 -16.79
N PRO A 77 -7.77 -0.62 -17.95
CA PRO A 77 -7.55 0.77 -18.32
C PRO A 77 -8.35 1.72 -17.43
N ASP A 78 -7.88 2.96 -17.33
CA ASP A 78 -8.63 4.07 -16.78
C ASP A 78 -8.49 5.30 -17.68
N ASP A 79 -9.56 5.67 -18.37
CA ASP A 79 -9.60 6.83 -19.26
C ASP A 79 -9.28 8.15 -18.53
N ARG A 80 -9.44 8.18 -17.20
CA ARG A 80 -9.10 9.31 -16.34
C ARG A 80 -7.63 9.33 -15.93
N ALA A 81 -6.90 8.23 -16.09
CA ALA A 81 -5.51 8.14 -15.69
C ALA A 81 -4.62 8.84 -16.71
N LYS A 82 -3.73 9.71 -16.23
CA LYS A 82 -2.71 10.36 -17.06
C LYS A 82 -1.71 9.34 -17.65
N LYS A 83 -1.62 8.17 -17.03
CA LYS A 83 -0.72 7.07 -17.39
C LYS A 83 -1.51 5.78 -17.39
N ASN A 84 -1.59 5.14 -18.54
CA ASN A 84 -2.28 3.86 -18.68
C ASN A 84 -1.26 2.73 -18.88
N ILE A 85 -1.46 1.63 -18.14
CA ILE A 85 -0.66 0.41 -18.23
C ILE A 85 -1.54 -0.80 -18.58
N GLU A 86 -2.57 -0.58 -19.42
CA GLU A 86 -3.50 -1.62 -19.84
C GLU A 86 -2.76 -2.81 -20.46
N GLY A 87 -3.28 -3.99 -20.22
CA GLY A 87 -2.75 -5.24 -20.78
C GLY A 87 -1.48 -5.76 -20.12
N ILE A 88 -0.91 -5.03 -19.15
CA ILE A 88 0.28 -5.46 -18.44
C ILE A 88 -0.08 -6.38 -17.27
N GLU A 89 0.71 -7.43 -17.11
CA GLU A 89 0.56 -8.35 -15.98
C GLU A 89 1.03 -7.71 -14.69
N LEU A 90 0.15 -7.67 -13.70
CA LEU A 90 0.46 -7.18 -12.37
C LEU A 90 0.28 -8.27 -11.32
N VAL A 91 1.18 -8.26 -10.35
CA VAL A 91 1.07 -9.01 -9.11
C VAL A 91 1.05 -8.00 -7.97
N ALA A 92 0.12 -8.15 -7.04
CA ALA A 92 0.02 -7.27 -5.90
C ALA A 92 -0.06 -8.06 -4.60
N SER A 93 0.62 -7.58 -3.55
CA SER A 93 0.61 -8.23 -2.25
C SER A 93 0.61 -7.25 -1.08
N ILE A 94 -0.06 -7.67 -0.01
CA ILE A 94 0.16 -7.17 1.36
C ILE A 94 0.94 -8.25 2.08
N CYS A 95 2.15 -7.92 2.51
CA CYS A 95 2.99 -8.85 3.24
C CYS A 95 3.67 -8.18 4.44
N HIS A 96 4.29 -9.01 5.27
CA HIS A 96 5.17 -8.58 6.33
C HIS A 96 6.52 -9.26 6.14
N TYR A 97 7.59 -8.48 6.22
CA TYR A 97 8.94 -8.98 6.40
C TYR A 97 9.18 -9.07 7.90
N GLN A 98 9.21 -10.27 8.44
CA GLN A 98 9.46 -10.50 9.86
C GLN A 98 10.85 -11.06 10.07
N GLY A 99 11.44 -10.75 11.21
CA GLY A 99 12.75 -11.24 11.60
C GLY A 99 13.27 -10.53 12.84
N THR A 100 14.42 -10.97 13.33
CA THR A 100 15.12 -10.32 14.43
C THR A 100 15.83 -9.07 13.93
N PHE A 101 15.48 -7.89 14.44
CA PHE A 101 16.02 -6.60 13.99
C PHE A 101 17.42 -6.37 14.57
N GLU A 102 18.43 -6.92 13.90
CA GLU A 102 19.82 -6.99 14.38
C GLU A 102 20.64 -5.76 14.01
N ASN A 103 20.39 -5.13 12.86
CA ASN A 103 21.15 -3.96 12.43
C ASN A 103 20.21 -2.83 12.00
N ASN A 104 20.66 -1.58 12.16
CA ASN A 104 19.87 -0.39 11.84
C ASN A 104 19.39 -0.40 10.38
N LEU A 105 18.14 0.02 10.16
CA LEU A 105 17.51 0.13 8.85
C LEU A 105 17.19 1.60 8.55
N PHE A 106 17.86 2.21 7.58
CA PHE A 106 17.67 3.63 7.18
C PHE A 106 17.70 4.63 8.35
N GLY A 107 18.49 4.35 9.38
CA GLY A 107 18.57 5.18 10.58
C GLY A 107 17.59 4.83 11.69
N ILE A 108 16.72 3.86 11.48
CA ILE A 108 15.89 3.28 12.55
C ILE A 108 16.79 2.33 13.35
N PRO A 109 16.94 2.54 14.69
CA PRO A 109 17.83 1.72 15.50
C PRO A 109 17.32 0.30 15.68
N ALA A 110 18.24 -0.66 15.65
CA ALA A 110 17.96 -2.07 15.88
C ALA A 110 17.48 -2.34 17.31
N SER A 111 16.40 -3.09 17.46
CA SER A 111 15.83 -3.45 18.76
C SER A 111 16.34 -4.75 19.35
N LYS A 112 17.04 -5.57 18.56
CA LYS A 112 17.42 -6.96 18.90
C LYS A 112 16.22 -7.86 19.23
N LYS A 113 15.02 -7.47 18.79
CA LYS A 113 13.74 -8.19 18.98
C LYS A 113 13.13 -8.49 17.62
N VAL A 114 12.20 -9.44 17.61
CA VAL A 114 11.39 -9.71 16.42
C VAL A 114 10.56 -8.49 16.06
N VAL A 115 10.57 -8.13 14.79
CA VAL A 115 9.75 -7.05 14.21
C VAL A 115 9.01 -7.56 12.96
N TYR A 116 7.99 -6.80 12.56
CA TYR A 116 7.18 -7.04 11.37
C TYR A 116 7.18 -5.78 10.52
N LEU A 117 8.04 -5.73 9.51
CA LEU A 117 8.02 -4.63 8.54
C LEU A 117 6.86 -4.86 7.55
N ARG A 118 5.80 -4.10 7.71
CA ARG A 118 4.64 -4.12 6.80
C ARG A 118 5.04 -3.62 5.43
N SER A 119 4.69 -4.36 4.38
CA SER A 119 4.94 -3.99 3.00
C SER A 119 3.68 -4.16 2.15
N CYS A 120 3.46 -3.21 1.26
CA CYS A 120 2.53 -3.31 0.16
C CYS A 120 3.32 -3.23 -1.15
N GLU A 121 3.10 -4.16 -2.04
CA GLU A 121 3.88 -4.29 -3.25
C GLU A 121 2.97 -4.49 -4.46
N VAL A 122 3.29 -3.81 -5.56
CA VAL A 122 2.72 -4.07 -6.88
C VAL A 122 3.87 -4.20 -7.86
N HIS A 123 3.95 -5.35 -8.51
CA HIS A 123 4.99 -5.69 -9.46
C HIS A 123 4.41 -5.85 -10.86
N GLN A 124 5.04 -5.21 -11.82
CA GLN A 124 4.72 -5.28 -13.23
C GLN A 124 5.66 -6.28 -13.90
N PHE A 125 5.07 -7.35 -14.45
CA PHE A 125 5.81 -8.41 -15.10
C PHE A 125 5.81 -8.27 -16.63
N LEU A 126 6.94 -8.59 -17.23
CA LEU A 126 7.11 -8.79 -18.66
C LEU A 126 8.03 -9.99 -18.87
N ASN A 127 7.58 -10.98 -19.66
CA ASN A 127 8.35 -12.20 -19.90
C ASN A 127 8.88 -12.84 -18.61
N GLU A 128 7.99 -13.01 -17.62
CA GLU A 128 8.28 -13.62 -16.33
C GLU A 128 9.31 -12.89 -15.45
N LYS A 129 9.71 -11.66 -15.83
CA LYS A 129 10.58 -10.81 -15.01
C LYS A 129 9.89 -9.51 -14.62
N ILE A 130 10.21 -9.02 -13.46
CA ILE A 130 9.73 -7.73 -12.99
C ILE A 130 10.47 -6.62 -13.74
N ILE A 131 9.71 -5.75 -14.41
CA ILE A 131 10.24 -4.55 -15.05
C ILE A 131 10.02 -3.30 -14.21
N LYS A 132 9.01 -3.34 -13.32
CA LYS A 132 8.69 -2.21 -12.44
C LYS A 132 8.05 -2.71 -11.15
N SER A 133 8.43 -2.10 -10.03
CA SER A 133 7.82 -2.35 -8.73
C SER A 133 7.37 -1.03 -8.09
N TYR A 134 6.24 -1.08 -7.39
CA TYR A 134 5.77 -0.04 -6.49
C TYR A 134 5.69 -0.65 -5.09
N ILE A 135 6.46 -0.12 -4.13
CA ILE A 135 6.60 -0.72 -2.81
C ILE A 135 6.39 0.34 -1.72
N ILE A 136 5.45 0.14 -0.84
CA ILE A 136 5.24 0.97 0.34
C ILE A 136 5.59 0.16 1.59
N PHE A 137 6.76 0.44 2.17
CA PHE A 137 7.11 -0.03 3.50
C PHE A 137 6.55 0.92 4.55
N ASP A 138 5.87 0.39 5.56
CA ASP A 138 5.37 1.20 6.69
C ASP A 138 6.46 1.35 7.76
N PHE A 139 7.44 2.20 7.48
CA PHE A 139 8.53 2.48 8.43
C PHE A 139 8.06 3.17 9.71
N LEU A 140 6.94 3.91 9.69
CA LEU A 140 6.37 4.46 10.92
C LEU A 140 5.90 3.35 11.86
N ASN A 141 5.34 2.27 11.31
CA ASN A 141 4.96 1.11 12.10
C ASN A 141 6.19 0.41 12.69
N LEU A 142 7.26 0.25 11.91
CA LEU A 142 8.53 -0.30 12.39
C LEU A 142 9.11 0.56 13.52
N MET A 143 9.13 1.90 13.36
CA MET A 143 9.59 2.82 14.39
C MET A 143 8.84 2.62 15.71
N LYS A 144 7.50 2.50 15.65
CA LYS A 144 6.69 2.24 16.85
C LYS A 144 6.99 0.90 17.52
N GLN A 145 7.27 -0.15 16.74
CA GLN A 145 7.65 -1.46 17.28
C GLN A 145 8.98 -1.40 18.06
N VAL A 146 9.86 -0.48 17.73
CA VAL A 146 11.14 -0.26 18.45
C VAL A 146 11.05 0.84 19.52
N GLY A 147 9.84 1.33 19.81
CA GLY A 147 9.59 2.31 20.88
C GLY A 147 9.75 3.78 20.46
N LEU A 148 9.84 4.06 19.15
CA LEU A 148 9.98 5.43 18.64
C LEU A 148 8.63 5.94 18.10
N SER A 149 8.28 7.16 18.46
CA SER A 149 7.04 7.83 18.02
C SER A 149 7.33 9.24 17.52
N PRO A 150 7.87 9.37 16.29
CA PRO A 150 8.31 10.66 15.77
C PRO A 150 7.18 11.63 15.43
N ILE A 151 5.93 11.14 15.40
CA ILE A 151 4.72 11.93 15.16
C ILE A 151 3.68 11.70 16.26
N SER A 152 2.62 12.49 16.25
CA SER A 152 1.50 12.34 17.18
C SER A 152 0.90 10.92 17.14
N PRO A 153 0.30 10.44 18.22
CA PRO A 153 -0.42 9.15 18.24
C PRO A 153 -1.47 9.08 17.14
N SER A 154 -1.64 7.90 16.54
CA SER A 154 -2.69 7.66 15.56
C SER A 154 -4.08 7.83 16.18
N LEU A 155 -5.03 8.37 15.42
CA LEU A 155 -6.43 8.45 15.84
C LEU A 155 -7.09 7.07 15.90
N GLY A 156 -6.70 6.17 14.97
CA GLY A 156 -7.12 4.79 14.95
C GLY A 156 -6.17 3.86 15.68
N THR A 157 -6.47 2.56 15.65
CA THR A 157 -5.63 1.55 16.30
C THR A 157 -4.45 1.15 15.43
N ASP A 158 -3.25 1.32 15.94
CA ASP A 158 -2.03 0.76 15.33
C ASP A 158 -1.82 -0.66 15.85
N PHE A 159 -1.96 -1.64 14.97
CA PHE A 159 -1.66 -3.03 15.28
C PHE A 159 -1.22 -3.78 14.02
N PHE A 160 -0.83 -5.03 14.20
CA PHE A 160 -0.52 -5.93 13.10
C PHE A 160 -1.73 -6.09 12.16
N TRP A 161 -1.52 -5.94 10.85
CA TRP A 161 -2.58 -6.16 9.87
C TRP A 161 -2.80 -7.67 9.69
N PRO A 162 -3.95 -8.18 10.08
CA PRO A 162 -4.27 -9.58 9.82
C PRO A 162 -4.49 -9.80 8.32
N GLY A 163 -4.42 -11.05 7.91
CA GLY A 163 -4.97 -11.47 6.62
C GLY A 163 -6.49 -11.31 6.58
N PRO A 164 -7.09 -11.51 5.40
CA PRO A 164 -8.53 -11.43 5.22
C PRO A 164 -9.29 -12.38 6.15
N ALA A 165 -10.45 -11.95 6.63
CA ALA A 165 -11.30 -12.78 7.50
C ALA A 165 -11.76 -14.08 6.84
N SER A 166 -11.78 -14.13 5.50
CA SER A 166 -12.09 -15.31 4.69
C SER A 166 -10.93 -16.32 4.57
N ALA A 167 -9.71 -15.94 5.02
CA ALA A 167 -8.49 -16.74 4.94
C ALA A 167 -8.09 -17.20 3.51
N ASP A 168 -8.53 -16.48 2.47
CA ASP A 168 -8.33 -16.80 1.05
C ASP A 168 -7.52 -15.72 0.29
N GLY A 169 -6.78 -14.89 1.02
CA GLY A 169 -6.06 -13.76 0.43
C GLY A 169 -4.84 -14.14 -0.42
N VAL A 170 -4.20 -15.28 -0.14
CA VAL A 170 -3.06 -15.77 -0.93
C VAL A 170 -3.57 -16.65 -2.07
N ARG A 171 -3.75 -16.05 -3.23
CA ARG A 171 -4.44 -16.65 -4.38
C ARG A 171 -3.46 -17.28 -5.37
N ILE A 172 -2.81 -18.37 -4.96
CA ILE A 172 -1.83 -19.11 -5.78
C ILE A 172 -2.37 -20.44 -6.34
N ASP A 173 -3.47 -20.93 -5.79
CA ASP A 173 -4.12 -22.17 -6.20
C ASP A 173 -5.44 -21.91 -6.94
N ASP A 174 -6.36 -22.85 -6.91
CA ASP A 174 -7.59 -22.80 -7.66
C ASP A 174 -8.41 -21.54 -7.33
N ASN A 175 -8.60 -20.69 -8.33
CA ASN A 175 -9.18 -19.37 -8.15
C ASN A 175 -10.51 -19.27 -8.87
N ASP A 176 -11.59 -19.26 -8.09
CA ASP A 176 -12.89 -18.87 -8.61
C ASP A 176 -12.88 -17.36 -8.93
N ASN A 177 -12.87 -17.05 -10.22
CA ASN A 177 -12.95 -15.68 -10.74
C ASN A 177 -14.38 -15.32 -11.23
N SER A 178 -15.38 -16.14 -10.97
CA SER A 178 -16.76 -15.91 -11.44
C SER A 178 -17.35 -14.58 -10.94
N LYS A 179 -16.91 -14.11 -9.77
CA LYS A 179 -17.37 -12.87 -9.15
C LYS A 179 -16.46 -11.66 -9.39
N ALA A 180 -15.31 -11.86 -10.02
CA ALA A 180 -14.28 -10.82 -10.14
C ALA A 180 -14.80 -9.54 -10.81
N SER A 181 -15.53 -9.67 -11.91
CA SER A 181 -16.08 -8.51 -12.63
C SER A 181 -17.04 -7.69 -11.77
N ASN A 182 -17.94 -8.36 -11.03
CA ASN A 182 -18.86 -7.68 -10.12
C ASN A 182 -18.12 -6.99 -8.97
N CYS A 183 -17.14 -7.64 -8.38
CA CYS A 183 -16.31 -7.04 -7.32
C CYS A 183 -15.58 -5.78 -7.80
N PHE A 184 -15.04 -5.83 -9.01
CA PHE A 184 -14.40 -4.67 -9.64
C PHE A 184 -15.38 -3.52 -9.82
N GLU A 185 -16.58 -3.78 -10.34
CA GLU A 185 -17.62 -2.76 -10.50
C GLU A 185 -18.01 -2.10 -9.17
N VAL A 186 -18.18 -2.87 -8.10
CA VAL A 186 -18.50 -2.33 -6.76
C VAL A 186 -17.47 -1.30 -6.34
N VAL A 187 -16.16 -1.63 -6.46
CA VAL A 187 -15.09 -0.71 -6.10
C VAL A 187 -15.05 0.51 -7.01
N MET A 188 -15.22 0.33 -8.32
CA MET A 188 -15.23 1.47 -9.27
C MET A 188 -16.42 2.42 -9.04
N LYS A 189 -17.61 1.88 -8.69
CA LYS A 189 -18.77 2.69 -8.31
C LYS A 189 -18.51 3.45 -7.00
N MET A 190 -17.87 2.82 -6.04
CA MET A 190 -17.46 3.47 -4.79
C MET A 190 -16.47 4.62 -5.06
N HIS A 191 -15.45 4.41 -5.89
CA HIS A 191 -14.49 5.47 -6.28
C HIS A 191 -15.19 6.62 -7.00
N LYS A 192 -16.15 6.35 -7.88
CA LYS A 192 -16.94 7.38 -8.53
C LYS A 192 -17.70 8.21 -7.51
N ALA A 193 -18.35 7.55 -6.54
CA ALA A 193 -19.11 8.20 -5.48
C ALA A 193 -18.22 9.08 -4.59
N LEU A 194 -16.98 8.67 -4.27
CA LEU A 194 -16.02 9.53 -3.56
C LEU A 194 -15.69 10.82 -4.31
N GLY A 195 -15.74 10.80 -5.64
CA GLY A 195 -15.53 11.96 -6.50
C GLY A 195 -16.69 12.96 -6.51
N GLU A 196 -17.86 12.59 -5.97
CA GLU A 196 -19.07 13.43 -5.92
C GLU A 196 -19.13 14.35 -4.68
N TYR A 197 -18.06 14.43 -3.89
CA TYR A 197 -17.99 15.31 -2.73
C TYR A 197 -18.19 16.78 -3.11
N ASP A 198 -19.19 17.42 -2.51
CA ASP A 198 -19.56 18.83 -2.79
C ASP A 198 -18.71 19.86 -2.06
N GLY A 199 -17.73 19.43 -1.27
CA GLY A 199 -16.85 20.29 -0.47
C GLY A 199 -17.40 20.67 0.91
N LYS A 200 -18.61 20.25 1.27
CA LYS A 200 -19.30 20.62 2.52
C LYS A 200 -19.85 19.42 3.27
N ASP A 201 -20.76 18.68 2.64
CA ASP A 201 -21.45 17.56 3.26
C ASP A 201 -20.79 16.24 2.89
N ILE A 202 -20.29 15.51 3.89
CA ILE A 202 -19.68 14.20 3.70
C ILE A 202 -20.66 13.18 3.11
N GLU A 203 -21.98 13.34 3.34
CA GLU A 203 -23.02 12.47 2.79
C GLU A 203 -23.27 12.72 1.30
N SER A 204 -22.82 13.84 0.73
CA SER A 204 -22.91 14.11 -0.70
C SER A 204 -22.25 13.02 -1.55
N MET A 205 -21.19 12.38 -1.02
CA MET A 205 -20.49 11.29 -1.69
C MET A 205 -21.32 10.02 -1.86
N LYS A 206 -22.30 9.77 -0.97
CA LYS A 206 -23.15 8.56 -1.00
C LYS A 206 -22.39 7.22 -1.09
N HIS A 207 -21.09 7.22 -0.79
CA HIS A 207 -20.23 6.05 -0.94
C HIS A 207 -20.49 4.97 0.11
N SER A 208 -21.14 5.32 1.22
CA SER A 208 -21.44 4.40 2.34
C SER A 208 -22.25 3.17 1.92
N GLN A 209 -23.06 3.27 0.87
CA GLN A 209 -23.85 2.15 0.33
C GLN A 209 -23.01 1.00 -0.25
N TYR A 210 -21.73 1.26 -0.57
CA TYR A 210 -20.81 0.25 -1.12
C TYR A 210 -20.01 -0.47 -0.04
N TRP A 211 -20.22 -0.13 1.24
CA TRP A 211 -19.48 -0.71 2.35
C TRP A 211 -20.37 -1.58 3.23
N SER A 212 -19.82 -2.70 3.67
CA SER A 212 -20.46 -3.51 4.72
C SER A 212 -20.67 -2.68 5.98
N LYS A 213 -21.75 -2.92 6.71
CA LYS A 213 -22.03 -2.22 7.97
C LYS A 213 -20.85 -2.31 8.98
N ASN A 214 -20.17 -3.44 9.00
CA ASN A 214 -19.09 -3.74 9.94
C ASN A 214 -17.72 -3.84 9.26
N PHE A 215 -17.54 -3.18 8.12
CA PHE A 215 -16.26 -3.24 7.43
C PHE A 215 -15.09 -2.79 8.32
N ILE A 216 -13.90 -3.27 7.99
CA ILE A 216 -12.66 -2.81 8.60
C ILE A 216 -11.83 -2.11 7.53
N TRP A 217 -11.35 -0.92 7.89
CA TRP A 217 -10.39 -0.15 7.12
C TRP A 217 -9.05 -0.20 7.83
N TYR A 218 -8.09 -0.88 7.24
CA TYR A 218 -6.73 -1.03 7.75
C TYR A 218 -5.88 0.12 7.24
N GLY A 219 -5.78 1.20 8.01
CA GLY A 219 -4.97 2.36 7.69
C GLY A 219 -3.51 2.21 8.12
N PRO A 220 -2.58 2.95 7.48
CA PRO A 220 -1.16 2.93 7.81
C PRO A 220 -0.90 3.53 9.19
N SER A 221 0.30 3.28 9.72
CA SER A 221 0.73 3.92 10.95
C SER A 221 0.73 5.45 10.81
N GLY A 222 0.31 6.15 11.85
CA GLY A 222 0.01 7.58 11.83
C GLY A 222 -1.49 7.86 11.71
N ILE A 223 -2.23 7.11 10.91
CA ILE A 223 -3.71 7.19 10.83
C ILE A 223 -4.33 6.11 11.72
N GLY A 224 -3.93 4.86 11.52
CA GLY A 224 -4.43 3.69 12.24
C GLY A 224 -5.70 3.08 11.63
N THR A 225 -6.11 1.96 12.18
CA THR A 225 -7.22 1.12 11.72
C THR A 225 -8.54 1.56 12.35
N SER A 226 -9.63 1.42 11.59
CA SER A 226 -10.99 1.73 12.03
C SER A 226 -11.99 0.64 11.64
N LYS A 227 -13.12 0.58 12.35
CA LYS A 227 -14.22 -0.33 12.07
C LYS A 227 -15.53 0.43 11.90
N GLY A 228 -16.22 0.17 10.78
CA GLY A 228 -17.48 0.80 10.43
C GLY A 228 -17.38 2.27 10.04
N MET A 229 -18.42 2.78 9.38
CA MET A 229 -18.42 4.08 8.71
C MET A 229 -18.15 5.26 9.66
N ASN A 230 -18.75 5.26 10.84
CA ASN A 230 -18.59 6.38 11.79
C ASN A 230 -17.13 6.52 12.25
N ASN A 231 -16.48 5.42 12.64
CA ASN A 231 -15.08 5.48 13.07
C ASN A 231 -14.15 5.80 11.89
N PHE A 232 -14.40 5.24 10.71
CA PHE A 232 -13.65 5.56 9.49
C PHE A 232 -13.69 7.06 9.18
N ARG A 233 -14.87 7.69 9.31
CA ARG A 233 -15.03 9.13 9.12
C ARG A 233 -14.25 9.95 10.13
N ILE A 234 -14.34 9.60 11.42
CA ILE A 234 -13.67 10.34 12.51
C ILE A 234 -12.15 10.21 12.40
N ILE A 235 -11.65 9.01 12.12
CA ILE A 235 -10.23 8.70 12.18
C ILE A 235 -9.50 9.12 10.90
N HIS A 236 -10.14 8.96 9.75
CA HIS A 236 -9.50 9.18 8.46
C HIS A 236 -10.20 10.21 7.60
N GLN A 237 -11.46 10.00 7.25
CA GLN A 237 -12.09 10.75 6.18
C GLN A 237 -12.20 12.25 6.47
N ILE A 238 -12.72 12.61 7.66
CA ILE A 238 -12.87 14.02 8.06
C ILE A 238 -11.53 14.74 8.21
N PRO A 239 -10.52 14.19 8.95
CA PRO A 239 -9.20 14.79 9.02
C PRO A 239 -8.55 14.97 7.64
N PHE A 240 -8.68 13.97 6.77
CA PHE A 240 -8.15 14.02 5.41
C PHE A 240 -8.81 15.12 4.56
N LEU A 241 -10.14 15.22 4.61
CA LEU A 241 -10.89 16.24 3.89
C LEU A 241 -10.55 17.66 4.37
N ARG A 242 -10.31 17.85 5.66
CA ARG A 242 -9.90 19.14 6.24
C ARG A 242 -8.46 19.49 5.89
N GLY A 243 -7.56 18.53 5.99
CA GLY A 243 -6.15 18.72 5.68
C GLY A 243 -5.88 19.01 4.20
N PHE A 244 -6.72 18.43 3.31
CA PHE A 244 -6.51 18.41 1.85
C PHE A 244 -7.81 18.68 1.10
N SER A 245 -8.38 19.89 1.33
CA SER A 245 -9.70 20.24 0.80
C SER A 245 -9.76 20.38 -0.73
N ASP A 246 -8.64 20.70 -1.37
CA ASP A 246 -8.50 20.88 -2.83
C ASP A 246 -8.00 19.60 -3.54
N ARG A 247 -8.02 18.46 -2.86
CA ARG A 247 -7.49 17.20 -3.38
C ARG A 247 -8.10 16.80 -4.71
N LYS A 248 -7.27 16.29 -5.59
CA LYS A 248 -7.65 15.76 -6.90
C LYS A 248 -7.05 14.38 -7.10
N GLY A 249 -7.79 13.47 -7.73
CA GLY A 249 -7.23 12.23 -8.21
C GLY A 249 -6.16 12.53 -9.26
N ALA A 250 -4.93 12.08 -9.01
CA ALA A 250 -3.81 12.33 -9.92
C ALA A 250 -3.72 11.22 -10.97
N SER A 251 -3.78 9.96 -10.54
CA SER A 251 -3.66 8.83 -11.45
C SER A 251 -3.86 7.51 -10.70
N HIS A 252 -4.99 6.83 -10.90
CA HIS A 252 -5.21 5.46 -10.41
C HIS A 252 -5.03 4.48 -11.57
N TYR A 253 -3.80 4.34 -12.08
CA TYR A 253 -3.49 3.52 -13.25
C TYR A 253 -3.23 2.04 -12.93
N ILE A 254 -3.06 1.69 -11.66
CA ILE A 254 -3.03 0.31 -11.18
C ILE A 254 -4.46 -0.10 -10.89
N ARG A 255 -4.96 -1.14 -11.57
CA ARG A 255 -6.32 -1.65 -11.43
C ARG A 255 -6.38 -3.11 -11.81
N ILE A 256 -6.36 -3.99 -10.85
CA ILE A 256 -6.53 -5.42 -11.08
C ILE A 256 -7.63 -5.97 -10.18
N ASN A 257 -8.20 -7.08 -10.61
CA ASN A 257 -9.07 -7.89 -9.76
C ASN A 257 -8.70 -9.37 -9.86
N ASP A 258 -8.96 -10.07 -8.77
CA ASP A 258 -8.72 -11.49 -8.65
C ASP A 258 -9.74 -12.08 -7.66
N GLY A 259 -10.77 -12.74 -8.17
CA GLY A 259 -11.89 -13.23 -7.35
C GLY A 259 -12.57 -12.11 -6.57
N ASN A 260 -12.55 -12.20 -5.26
CA ASN A 260 -13.14 -11.23 -4.35
C ASN A 260 -12.26 -9.99 -4.09
N TYR A 261 -11.04 -9.96 -4.63
CA TYR A 261 -10.08 -8.92 -4.36
C TYR A 261 -9.97 -7.95 -5.53
N VAL A 262 -9.90 -6.67 -5.19
CA VAL A 262 -9.64 -5.58 -6.14
C VAL A 262 -8.48 -4.78 -5.59
N VAL A 263 -7.51 -4.47 -6.44
CA VAL A 263 -6.38 -3.60 -6.09
C VAL A 263 -6.39 -2.39 -6.99
N THR A 264 -6.28 -1.22 -6.39
CA THR A 264 -6.13 0.03 -7.12
C THR A 264 -4.97 0.83 -6.55
N GLY A 265 -4.41 1.73 -7.34
CA GLY A 265 -3.34 2.59 -6.86
C GLY A 265 -2.77 3.50 -7.92
N GLY A 266 -1.85 4.35 -7.48
CA GLY A 266 -1.14 5.25 -8.36
C GLY A 266 0.06 5.90 -7.68
N TRP A 267 0.96 6.39 -8.50
CA TRP A 267 2.20 6.99 -8.06
C TRP A 267 2.45 8.32 -8.80
N PRO A 268 1.82 9.42 -8.30
CA PRO A 268 0.92 9.55 -7.16
C PRO A 268 -0.53 9.15 -7.49
N SER A 269 -1.31 8.81 -6.46
CA SER A 269 -2.76 8.61 -6.54
C SER A 269 -3.54 9.91 -6.37
N VAL A 270 -3.06 10.80 -5.51
CA VAL A 270 -3.72 12.06 -5.14
C VAL A 270 -2.71 13.19 -5.16
N GLU A 271 -3.14 14.35 -5.64
CA GLU A 271 -2.45 15.63 -5.50
C GLU A 271 -3.33 16.60 -4.72
N ALA A 272 -2.75 17.38 -3.81
CA ALA A 272 -3.47 18.34 -2.97
C ALA A 272 -2.55 19.42 -2.44
N THR A 273 -3.15 20.44 -1.81
CA THR A 273 -2.44 21.40 -0.95
C THR A 273 -2.72 21.06 0.52
N HIS A 274 -1.68 21.02 1.35
CA HIS A 274 -1.83 20.84 2.80
C HIS A 274 -2.35 22.16 3.43
N GLY A 275 -3.68 22.34 3.35
CA GLY A 275 -4.37 23.58 3.73
C GLY A 275 -4.98 23.57 5.13
N GLY A 276 -5.00 22.44 5.83
CA GLY A 276 -5.50 22.30 7.20
C GLY A 276 -4.59 21.43 8.05
N GLU A 277 -4.83 21.37 9.36
CA GLU A 277 -4.08 20.50 10.24
C GLU A 277 -4.28 19.02 9.85
N TRP A 278 -3.19 18.24 9.83
CA TRP A 278 -3.22 16.81 9.60
C TRP A 278 -2.07 16.10 10.32
N LEU A 279 -2.38 15.02 11.03
CA LEU A 279 -1.46 14.23 11.87
C LEU A 279 -0.67 15.07 12.89
N GLY A 280 -1.31 16.12 13.45
CA GLY A 280 -0.70 17.04 14.41
C GLY A 280 0.18 18.12 13.77
N ILE A 281 0.24 18.21 12.44
CA ILE A 281 1.02 19.23 11.72
C ILE A 281 0.08 20.30 11.23
N PRO A 282 0.27 21.60 11.65
CA PRO A 282 -0.50 22.73 11.15
C PRO A 282 -0.35 22.92 9.64
N ALA A 283 -1.33 23.56 9.00
CA ALA A 283 -1.30 23.85 7.57
C ALA A 283 0.02 24.46 7.11
N THR A 284 0.65 23.84 6.11
CA THR A 284 1.92 24.32 5.53
C THR A 284 1.74 25.02 4.20
N ASN A 285 0.56 24.94 3.60
CA ASN A 285 0.21 25.43 2.26
C ASN A 285 1.10 24.88 1.14
N LYS A 286 1.81 23.78 1.39
CA LYS A 286 2.63 23.10 0.40
C LYS A 286 1.81 22.17 -0.46
N LYS A 287 2.19 22.03 -1.73
CA LYS A 287 1.62 21.03 -2.64
C LYS A 287 2.18 19.66 -2.33
N ILE A 288 1.29 18.68 -2.24
CA ILE A 288 1.57 17.30 -1.80
C ILE A 288 1.16 16.33 -2.88
N LYS A 289 1.99 15.34 -3.13
CA LYS A 289 1.71 14.17 -3.96
C LYS A 289 1.68 12.93 -3.08
N MET A 290 0.58 12.18 -3.10
CA MET A 290 0.38 11.03 -2.23
C MET A 290 0.52 9.73 -3.00
N ARG A 291 1.39 8.87 -2.54
CA ARG A 291 1.58 7.50 -3.02
C ARG A 291 0.66 6.59 -2.21
N VAL A 292 -0.32 6.00 -2.87
CA VAL A 292 -1.37 5.21 -2.21
C VAL A 292 -1.67 3.98 -3.04
N MET A 293 -1.90 2.89 -2.36
CA MET A 293 -2.50 1.68 -2.92
C MET A 293 -3.66 1.26 -2.03
N ASP A 294 -4.63 0.61 -2.64
CA ASP A 294 -5.83 0.14 -1.96
C ASP A 294 -6.06 -1.32 -2.33
N PHE A 295 -6.22 -2.16 -1.32
CA PHE A 295 -6.62 -3.56 -1.47
C PHE A 295 -8.00 -3.73 -0.86
N TYR A 296 -8.95 -4.13 -1.66
CA TYR A 296 -10.34 -4.34 -1.25
C TYR A 296 -10.68 -5.81 -1.27
N ARG A 297 -11.35 -6.29 -0.22
CA ARG A 297 -12.08 -7.56 -0.27
C ARG A 297 -13.58 -7.25 -0.31
N VAL A 298 -14.21 -7.76 -1.35
CA VAL A 298 -15.65 -7.56 -1.60
C VAL A 298 -16.39 -8.84 -1.20
N GLU A 299 -17.50 -8.69 -0.51
CA GLU A 299 -18.37 -9.77 -0.09
C GLU A 299 -19.80 -9.47 -0.55
N GLY A 300 -20.33 -10.32 -1.43
CA GLY A 300 -21.56 -9.99 -2.16
C GLY A 300 -21.39 -8.72 -3.01
N ASN A 301 -22.09 -7.65 -2.65
CA ASN A 301 -22.08 -6.38 -3.37
C ASN A 301 -21.50 -5.23 -2.52
N VAL A 302 -20.76 -5.53 -1.46
CA VAL A 302 -20.20 -4.52 -0.56
C VAL A 302 -18.75 -4.82 -0.22
N ILE A 303 -17.98 -3.78 0.05
CA ILE A 303 -16.61 -3.86 0.53
C ILE A 303 -16.65 -4.25 2.01
N ALA A 304 -16.05 -5.38 2.35
CA ALA A 304 -15.99 -5.90 3.71
C ALA A 304 -14.70 -5.54 4.43
N GLU A 305 -13.58 -5.47 3.70
CA GLU A 305 -12.28 -5.11 4.22
C GLU A 305 -11.51 -4.27 3.20
N ASN A 306 -10.71 -3.34 3.69
CA ASN A 306 -9.86 -2.50 2.83
C ASN A 306 -8.51 -2.24 3.53
N TRP A 307 -7.42 -2.61 2.92
CA TRP A 307 -6.05 -2.30 3.35
C TRP A 307 -5.54 -1.14 2.50
N VAL A 308 -5.11 -0.06 3.16
CA VAL A 308 -4.75 1.20 2.49
C VAL A 308 -3.34 1.63 2.88
N PRO A 309 -2.30 1.06 2.29
CA PRO A 309 -0.94 1.58 2.42
C PRO A 309 -0.83 2.97 1.81
N ILE A 310 -0.30 3.90 2.60
CA ILE A 310 0.02 5.28 2.20
C ILE A 310 1.45 5.57 2.63
N ASP A 311 2.23 6.18 1.76
CA ASP A 311 3.58 6.65 2.11
C ASP A 311 3.49 7.92 2.97
N ILE A 312 3.13 7.74 4.25
CA ILE A 312 2.94 8.83 5.22
C ILE A 312 4.22 9.63 5.37
N ILE A 313 5.37 8.98 5.47
CA ILE A 313 6.66 9.67 5.65
C ILE A 313 6.96 10.58 4.47
N HIS A 314 6.67 10.16 3.25
CA HIS A 314 6.84 11.02 2.06
C HIS A 314 5.90 12.23 2.08
N ILE A 315 4.66 12.08 2.55
CA ILE A 315 3.74 13.20 2.70
C ILE A 315 4.30 14.19 3.74
N LEU A 316 4.73 13.71 4.89
CA LEU A 316 5.33 14.53 5.96
C LEU A 316 6.59 15.26 5.48
N TYR A 317 7.46 14.57 4.74
CA TYR A 317 8.65 15.17 4.15
C TYR A 317 8.32 16.33 3.20
N GLN A 318 7.32 16.17 2.35
CA GLN A 318 6.84 17.26 1.48
C GLN A 318 6.26 18.44 2.27
N MET A 319 5.65 18.19 3.42
CA MET A 319 5.21 19.24 4.35
C MET A 319 6.38 19.99 5.01
N GLY A 320 7.58 19.45 4.94
CA GLY A 320 8.79 19.96 5.60
C GLY A 320 9.05 19.35 6.96
N PHE A 321 8.39 18.24 7.27
CA PHE A 321 8.60 17.49 8.49
C PHE A 321 9.39 16.20 8.15
N ASP A 322 10.71 16.26 8.37
CA ASP A 322 11.61 15.13 8.12
C ASP A 322 11.63 14.17 9.31
N VAL A 323 10.89 13.05 9.17
CA VAL A 323 10.79 12.01 10.20
C VAL A 323 12.14 11.39 10.53
N PHE A 324 13.00 11.14 9.52
CA PHE A 324 14.29 10.50 9.73
C PHE A 324 15.33 11.45 10.37
N ALA A 325 15.26 12.75 10.04
CA ALA A 325 16.08 13.74 10.73
C ALA A 325 15.71 13.80 12.22
N ARG A 326 14.39 13.80 12.52
CA ARG A 326 13.90 13.84 13.90
C ARG A 326 14.30 12.61 14.73
N LEU A 327 14.46 11.43 14.14
CA LEU A 327 14.94 10.25 14.85
C LEU A 327 16.35 10.42 15.46
N LYS A 328 17.17 11.30 14.88
CA LYS A 328 18.52 11.57 15.40
C LYS A 328 18.51 12.42 16.67
N GLU A 329 17.38 13.06 16.97
CA GLU A 329 17.19 13.93 18.12
C GLU A 329 16.42 13.22 19.26
N MET A 330 15.89 12.02 19.02
CA MET A 330 15.17 11.19 19.98
C MET A 330 16.07 10.15 20.64
#